data_edd39406cd3df354d33b1cb981312309
#
_entry.id   edd39406cd3df354d33b1cb981312309
#
_cell.length_a   1.000
_cell.length_b   1.000
_cell.length_c   1.000
_cell.angle_alpha   90.00
_cell.angle_beta   90.00
_cell.angle_gamma   90.00
#
_symmetry.space_group_name_H-M   'P 1'
#
loop_
_entity.id
_entity.type
_entity.pdbx_description
1 polymer ?
#
loop_
_entity_poly.entity_id
_entity_poly.type
_entity_poly.pdbx_seq_one_letter_code
_entity_poly.pdbx_strand_id
1 'polypeptide(L)'
;MNDKITISTHQLFAMFPDQETARTYLESRLWPKGVRCPICGLGDRIGVHSAGHYRCFQCKEAFTVRTGTVMERSHVPLHKWLIALGLMADEPEISSAALAQAIGATQKTGWLLQRRIREAIA
;
A
#
# COMPACT_ATOMS: atom_id res chain seq x y z
N MET A 1 21.41 -20.50 12.67
CA MET A 1 20.03 -20.83 12.37
C MET A 1 19.33 -19.74 11.60
N ASN A 2 18.56 -20.10 10.65
CA ASN A 2 17.84 -19.13 9.85
C ASN A 2 16.45 -18.89 10.44
N ASP A 3 16.21 -17.66 10.87
CA ASP A 3 14.95 -17.27 11.46
C ASP A 3 14.04 -16.54 10.48
N LYS A 4 14.31 -16.72 9.21
CA LYS A 4 13.51 -16.07 8.18
C LYS A 4 12.10 -16.61 8.24
N ILE A 5 11.12 -15.69 8.40
CA ILE A 5 9.72 -16.03 8.38
C ILE A 5 9.22 -15.85 6.96
N THR A 6 8.76 -16.94 6.36
CA THR A 6 8.18 -16.92 5.04
C THR A 6 6.69 -16.71 5.15
N ILE A 7 6.19 -15.63 4.58
CA ILE A 7 4.77 -15.30 4.59
C ILE A 7 4.16 -15.83 3.29
N SER A 8 3.20 -16.76 3.43
CA SER A 8 2.52 -17.31 2.26
C SER A 8 1.47 -16.35 1.72
N THR A 9 1.10 -16.53 0.45
CA THR A 9 0.02 -15.77 -0.17
C THR A 9 -1.26 -15.89 0.66
N HIS A 10 -1.54 -17.09 1.16
CA HIS A 10 -2.73 -17.32 1.99
C HIS A 10 -2.73 -16.46 3.25
N GLN A 11 -1.57 -16.35 3.91
CA GLN A 11 -1.43 -15.54 5.11
C GLN A 11 -1.61 -14.06 4.81
N LEU A 12 -1.09 -13.59 3.69
CA LEU A 12 -1.23 -12.19 3.28
C LEU A 12 -2.69 -11.85 2.98
N PHE A 13 -3.42 -12.76 2.31
CA PHE A 13 -4.84 -12.53 2.08
C PHE A 13 -5.65 -12.56 3.38
N ALA A 14 -5.23 -13.37 4.35
CA ALA A 14 -5.88 -13.39 5.65
C ALA A 14 -5.64 -12.08 6.41
N MET A 15 -4.46 -11.47 6.27
CA MET A 15 -4.16 -10.18 6.90
C MET A 15 -4.88 -9.02 6.21
N PHE A 16 -5.02 -9.08 4.90
CA PHE A 16 -5.61 -7.99 4.11
C PHE A 16 -6.73 -8.52 3.23
N PRO A 17 -7.88 -8.89 3.84
CA PRO A 17 -8.98 -9.45 3.08
C PRO A 17 -9.73 -8.44 2.21
N ASP A 18 -9.62 -7.15 2.54
CA ASP A 18 -10.32 -6.08 1.82
C ASP A 18 -9.56 -4.77 1.91
N GLN A 19 -10.04 -3.77 1.18
CA GLN A 19 -9.38 -2.46 1.12
C GLN A 19 -9.44 -1.71 2.45
N GLU A 20 -10.52 -1.87 3.20
CA GLU A 20 -10.69 -1.16 4.46
C GLU A 20 -9.67 -1.64 5.50
N THR A 21 -9.47 -2.95 5.60
CA THR A 21 -8.47 -3.51 6.48
C THR A 21 -7.07 -3.04 6.10
N ALA A 22 -6.80 -3.03 4.80
CA ALA A 22 -5.50 -2.56 4.30
C ALA A 22 -5.29 -1.07 4.60
N ARG A 23 -6.33 -0.25 4.42
CA ARG A 23 -6.27 1.17 4.72
C ARG A 23 -5.98 1.42 6.19
N THR A 24 -6.70 0.75 7.06
CA THR A 24 -6.52 0.88 8.50
C THR A 24 -5.09 0.50 8.91
N TYR A 25 -4.58 -0.58 8.35
CA TYR A 25 -3.21 -1.02 8.61
C TYR A 25 -2.20 0.05 8.19
N LEU A 26 -2.34 0.58 6.96
CA LEU A 26 -1.44 1.59 6.45
C LEU A 26 -1.50 2.88 7.26
N GLU A 27 -2.69 3.31 7.66
CA GLU A 27 -2.84 4.51 8.48
C GLU A 27 -2.10 4.35 9.81
N SER A 28 -2.18 3.18 10.41
CA SER A 28 -1.49 2.93 11.67
C SER A 28 0.03 2.95 11.52
N ARG A 29 0.53 2.56 10.35
CA ARG A 29 1.96 2.53 10.06
C ARG A 29 2.50 3.88 9.64
N LEU A 30 1.76 4.60 8.79
CA LEU A 30 2.19 5.91 8.31
C LEU A 30 2.01 7.01 9.36
N TRP A 31 0.94 6.91 10.13
CA TRP A 31 0.56 7.95 11.08
C TRP A 31 0.30 7.39 12.47
N PRO A 32 1.32 6.84 13.13
CA PRO A 32 1.13 6.21 14.44
C PRO A 32 0.68 7.18 15.53
N LYS A 33 0.92 8.47 15.34
CA LYS A 33 0.53 9.51 16.30
C LYS A 33 -0.61 10.38 15.79
N GLY A 34 -1.34 9.91 14.78
CA GLY A 34 -2.42 10.66 14.17
C GLY A 34 -2.10 11.10 12.75
N VAL A 35 -3.16 11.36 11.99
CA VAL A 35 -3.05 11.70 10.57
C VAL A 35 -2.21 12.95 10.37
N ARG A 36 -1.28 12.90 9.43
CA ARG A 36 -0.44 14.02 9.04
C ARG A 36 -0.44 14.18 7.53
N CYS A 37 -0.37 15.42 7.06
CA CYS A 37 -0.34 15.68 5.63
C CYS A 37 0.97 15.15 5.03
N PRO A 38 0.92 14.27 4.03
CA PRO A 38 2.14 13.76 3.40
C PRO A 38 2.82 14.79 2.50
N ILE A 39 2.16 15.91 2.23
CA ILE A 39 2.68 16.95 1.34
C ILE A 39 3.45 18.00 2.14
N CYS A 40 2.87 18.53 3.22
CA CYS A 40 3.52 19.56 4.02
C CYS A 40 3.99 19.07 5.40
N GLY A 41 3.63 17.88 5.82
CA GLY A 41 4.09 17.27 7.08
C GLY A 41 3.37 17.71 8.33
N LEU A 42 2.41 18.63 8.23
CA LEU A 42 1.68 19.14 9.41
C LEU A 42 0.49 18.24 9.72
N GLY A 43 0.10 18.19 11.00
CA GLY A 43 -0.97 17.30 11.45
C GLY A 43 -2.05 17.99 12.27
N ASP A 44 -1.94 19.28 12.50
CA ASP A 44 -2.86 19.98 13.38
C ASP A 44 -4.07 20.60 12.68
N ARG A 45 -4.11 20.56 11.36
CA ARG A 45 -5.21 21.14 10.59
C ARG A 45 -5.71 20.17 9.52
N ILE A 46 -5.99 18.94 9.93
CA ILE A 46 -6.45 17.90 9.03
C ILE A 46 -7.96 17.72 9.19
N GLY A 47 -8.69 17.83 8.07
CA GLY A 47 -10.11 17.56 8.03
C GLY A 47 -10.38 16.20 7.41
N VAL A 48 -11.42 15.54 7.88
CA VAL A 48 -11.86 14.25 7.33
C VAL A 48 -13.06 14.51 6.44
N HIS A 49 -12.91 14.19 5.14
CA HIS A 49 -13.99 14.34 4.20
C HIS A 49 -14.89 13.10 4.20
N SER A 50 -14.26 11.93 4.16
CA SER A 50 -14.93 10.64 4.27
C SER A 50 -13.89 9.63 4.72
N ALA A 51 -14.32 8.37 4.96
CA ALA A 51 -13.40 7.35 5.42
C ALA A 51 -12.20 7.22 4.48
N GLY A 52 -11.01 7.51 5.00
CA GLY A 52 -9.78 7.41 4.23
C GLY A 52 -9.48 8.61 3.33
N HIS A 53 -10.36 9.61 3.29
CA HIS A 53 -10.16 10.82 2.48
C HIS A 53 -10.00 12.02 3.40
N TYR A 54 -8.85 12.67 3.30
CA TYR A 54 -8.47 13.77 4.19
C TYR A 54 -8.14 15.02 3.39
N ARG A 55 -8.15 16.15 4.08
CA ARG A 55 -7.70 17.42 3.50
C ARG A 55 -6.87 18.16 4.53
N CYS A 56 -5.73 18.66 4.09
CA CYS A 56 -4.91 19.54 4.91
C CYS A 56 -5.35 20.98 4.68
N PHE A 57 -5.78 21.67 5.73
CA PHE A 57 -6.22 23.05 5.61
C PHE A 57 -5.03 24.03 5.63
N GLN A 58 -3.83 23.53 5.93
CA GLN A 58 -2.64 24.36 5.87
C GLN A 58 -2.16 24.55 4.43
N CYS A 59 -1.95 23.44 3.71
CA CYS A 59 -1.53 23.50 2.30
C CYS A 59 -2.70 23.38 1.32
N LYS A 60 -3.91 23.13 1.83
CA LYS A 60 -5.16 23.04 1.06
C LYS A 60 -5.22 21.89 0.07
N GLU A 61 -4.42 20.85 0.28
CA GLU A 61 -4.40 19.68 -0.58
C GLU A 61 -5.17 18.52 0.03
N ALA A 62 -5.88 17.78 -0.83
CA ALA A 62 -6.54 16.54 -0.42
C ALA A 62 -5.54 15.40 -0.50
N PHE A 63 -5.67 14.42 0.39
CA PHE A 63 -4.76 13.28 0.38
C PHE A 63 -5.41 12.01 0.95
N THR A 64 -4.78 10.89 0.69
CA THR A 64 -5.14 9.58 1.21
C THR A 64 -3.85 8.87 1.62
N VAL A 65 -3.96 7.61 2.09
CA VAL A 65 -2.78 6.80 2.39
C VAL A 65 -1.92 6.54 1.15
N ARG A 66 -2.48 6.71 -0.05
CA ARG A 66 -1.73 6.49 -1.29
C ARG A 66 -0.87 7.68 -1.69
N THR A 67 -1.22 8.87 -1.22
CA THR A 67 -0.55 10.10 -1.62
C THR A 67 0.93 10.08 -1.22
N GLY A 68 1.80 10.31 -2.18
CA GLY A 68 3.25 10.30 -1.96
C GLY A 68 3.85 8.91 -1.87
N THR A 69 3.08 7.87 -2.15
CA THR A 69 3.57 6.49 -2.12
C THR A 69 3.59 5.89 -3.52
N VAL A 70 4.15 4.68 -3.62
CA VAL A 70 4.17 3.91 -4.87
C VAL A 70 2.75 3.64 -5.40
N MET A 71 1.76 3.72 -4.52
CA MET A 71 0.36 3.44 -4.86
C MET A 71 -0.39 4.66 -5.36
N GLU A 72 0.24 5.82 -5.39
CA GLU A 72 -0.42 7.06 -5.80
C GLU A 72 -0.99 6.95 -7.21
N ARG A 73 -2.24 7.40 -7.37
CA ARG A 73 -2.96 7.39 -8.65
C ARG A 73 -3.19 6.01 -9.24
N SER A 74 -3.02 4.96 -8.45
CA SER A 74 -3.30 3.60 -8.90
C SER A 74 -4.77 3.26 -8.68
N HIS A 75 -5.35 2.53 -9.62
CA HIS A 75 -6.72 2.00 -9.48
C HIS A 75 -6.74 0.59 -8.91
N VAL A 76 -5.57 0.00 -8.66
CA VAL A 76 -5.49 -1.33 -8.09
C VAL A 76 -5.96 -1.26 -6.63
N PRO A 77 -6.85 -2.20 -6.21
CA PRO A 77 -7.32 -2.21 -4.82
C PRO A 77 -6.16 -2.22 -3.82
N LEU A 78 -6.31 -1.44 -2.76
CA LEU A 78 -5.25 -1.22 -1.79
C LEU A 78 -4.73 -2.51 -1.16
N HIS A 79 -5.63 -3.43 -0.82
CA HIS A 79 -5.22 -4.70 -0.21
C HIS A 79 -4.34 -5.53 -1.17
N LYS A 80 -4.59 -5.46 -2.46
CA LYS A 80 -3.76 -6.16 -3.45
C LYS A 80 -2.37 -5.56 -3.54
N TRP A 81 -2.24 -4.24 -3.38
CA TRP A 81 -0.95 -3.58 -3.29
C TRP A 81 -0.14 -4.09 -2.09
N LEU A 82 -0.78 -4.19 -0.92
CA LEU A 82 -0.09 -4.66 0.28
C LEU A 82 0.32 -6.12 0.16
N ILE A 83 -0.54 -6.94 -0.43
CA ILE A 83 -0.21 -8.36 -0.67
C ILE A 83 0.97 -8.46 -1.62
N ALA A 84 0.96 -7.67 -2.70
CA ALA A 84 2.07 -7.66 -3.66
C ALA A 84 3.38 -7.22 -3.00
N LEU A 85 3.32 -6.19 -2.16
CA LEU A 85 4.51 -5.72 -1.43
C LEU A 85 5.04 -6.81 -0.51
N GLY A 86 4.16 -7.52 0.20
CA GLY A 86 4.54 -8.62 1.07
C GLY A 86 5.17 -9.77 0.31
N LEU A 87 4.58 -10.14 -0.83
CA LEU A 87 5.12 -11.22 -1.65
C LEU A 87 6.50 -10.87 -2.21
N MET A 88 6.67 -9.64 -2.67
CA MET A 88 7.96 -9.21 -3.23
C MET A 88 9.01 -9.04 -2.14
N ALA A 89 8.62 -8.69 -0.94
CA ALA A 89 9.55 -8.62 0.19
C ALA A 89 10.09 -10.00 0.54
N ASP A 90 9.22 -11.01 0.49
CA ASP A 90 9.60 -12.39 0.79
C ASP A 90 10.34 -13.03 -0.39
N GLU A 91 9.90 -12.73 -1.62
CA GLU A 91 10.47 -13.32 -2.82
C GLU A 91 10.73 -12.23 -3.86
N PRO A 92 11.87 -11.51 -3.75
CA PRO A 92 12.16 -10.38 -4.67
C PRO A 92 12.26 -10.80 -6.14
N GLU A 93 12.54 -12.07 -6.39
CA GLU A 93 12.70 -12.59 -7.75
C GLU A 93 11.39 -13.09 -8.37
N ILE A 94 10.27 -12.93 -7.68
CA ILE A 94 8.98 -13.41 -8.20
C ILE A 94 8.69 -12.80 -9.57
N SER A 95 8.20 -13.63 -10.49
CA SER A 95 7.87 -13.16 -11.84
C SER A 95 6.58 -12.34 -11.81
N SER A 96 6.42 -11.47 -12.81
CA SER A 96 5.20 -10.68 -12.92
C SER A 96 3.97 -11.57 -13.13
N ALA A 97 4.13 -12.68 -13.84
CA ALA A 97 3.04 -13.61 -14.05
C ALA A 97 2.63 -14.28 -12.73
N ALA A 98 3.60 -14.72 -11.94
CA ALA A 98 3.32 -15.35 -10.65
C ALA A 98 2.68 -14.35 -9.68
N LEU A 99 3.18 -13.10 -9.67
CA LEU A 99 2.62 -12.05 -8.84
C LEU A 99 1.16 -11.76 -9.22
N ALA A 100 0.90 -11.61 -10.52
CA ALA A 100 -0.45 -11.35 -11.01
C ALA A 100 -1.41 -12.48 -10.63
N GLN A 101 -0.97 -13.71 -10.79
CA GLN A 101 -1.78 -14.86 -10.43
C GLN A 101 -2.09 -14.88 -8.94
N ALA A 102 -1.09 -14.61 -8.12
CA ALA A 102 -1.24 -14.64 -6.67
C ALA A 102 -2.26 -13.62 -6.17
N ILE A 103 -2.30 -12.42 -6.75
CA ILE A 103 -3.22 -11.37 -6.33
C ILE A 103 -4.52 -11.35 -7.12
N GLY A 104 -4.68 -12.27 -8.07
CA GLY A 104 -5.89 -12.33 -8.88
C GLY A 104 -6.06 -11.17 -9.85
N ALA A 105 -4.96 -10.71 -10.44
CA ALA A 105 -4.95 -9.59 -11.37
C ALA A 105 -4.50 -10.07 -12.76
N THR A 106 -4.62 -9.17 -13.75
CA THR A 106 -4.10 -9.44 -15.08
C THR A 106 -2.58 -9.40 -15.06
N GLN A 107 -1.94 -10.05 -16.03
CA GLN A 107 -0.49 -10.05 -16.12
C GLN A 107 0.04 -8.62 -16.30
N LYS A 108 -0.67 -7.79 -17.06
CA LYS A 108 -0.30 -6.39 -17.24
C LYS A 108 -0.28 -5.65 -15.90
N THR A 109 -1.28 -5.86 -15.06
CA THR A 109 -1.34 -5.25 -13.73
C THR A 109 -0.22 -5.77 -12.84
N GLY A 110 0.02 -7.08 -12.85
CA GLY A 110 1.12 -7.67 -12.08
C GLY A 110 2.47 -7.11 -12.48
N TRP A 111 2.70 -6.95 -13.77
CA TRP A 111 3.93 -6.35 -14.28
C TRP A 111 4.09 -4.90 -13.82
N LEU A 112 3.00 -4.13 -13.88
CA LEU A 112 3.02 -2.73 -13.47
C LEU A 112 3.31 -2.59 -11.98
N LEU A 113 2.67 -3.40 -11.14
CA LEU A 113 2.92 -3.40 -9.71
C LEU A 113 4.38 -3.74 -9.41
N GLN A 114 4.87 -4.80 -10.03
CA GLN A 114 6.24 -5.25 -9.85
C GLN A 114 7.24 -4.15 -10.23
N ARG A 115 7.00 -3.51 -11.35
CA ARG A 115 7.88 -2.44 -11.83
C ARG A 115 7.90 -1.26 -10.86
N ARG A 116 6.72 -0.81 -10.44
CA ARG A 116 6.63 0.33 -9.52
C ARG A 116 7.28 0.04 -8.17
N ILE A 117 7.07 -1.16 -7.66
CA ILE A 117 7.65 -1.55 -6.38
C ILE A 117 9.18 -1.61 -6.48
N ARG A 118 9.70 -2.20 -7.56
CA ARG A 118 11.15 -2.28 -7.76
C ARG A 118 11.77 -0.89 -7.91
N GLU A 119 11.12 0.01 -8.61
CA GLU A 119 11.61 1.37 -8.76
C GLU A 119 11.64 2.10 -7.42
N ALA A 120 10.66 1.84 -6.56
CA ALA A 120 10.57 2.51 -5.25
C ALA A 120 11.65 2.08 -4.28
N ILE A 121 12.12 0.83 -4.38
CA ILE A 121 13.14 0.29 -3.46
C ILE A 121 14.54 0.28 -4.06
N ALA A 122 14.68 0.67 -5.31
CA ALA A 122 15.98 0.72 -6.00
C ALA A 122 16.87 1.84 -5.46
#